data_113c4951d9ea3bce0b1f813e4ab0bc13
#
_entry.id   113c4951d9ea3bce0b1f813e4ab0bc13
#
_cell.length_a   1.000
_cell.length_b   1.000
_cell.length_c   1.000
_cell.angle_alpha   90.00
_cell.angle_beta   90.00
_cell.angle_gamma   90.00
#
_symmetry.space_group_name_H-M   'P 1'
#
loop_
_entity.id
_entity.type
_entity.pdbx_description
1 polymer ?
#
loop_
_entity_poly.entity_id
_entity_poly.type
_entity_poly.pdbx_seq_one_letter_code
_entity_poly.pdbx_strand_id
1 'polypeptide(L)'
;MLKSKYIYFFWLLVLFISCRHDVELPPISLQECEPLPNAVAAGCSYTYNNEIYIFGGRLLDGKHTNQHWRYTPQSDTWTKLESAPLKARVSCSACVVDECVYIGLGYSGYIHRDSSYLCDFWKYNLITHEWKRLADYPANTTVKNCFVKGDGCIYALYGFNRQFTQDVYRYDIEKDQWDKMDVYAPASVPRAMDVVGASCQGRHFIGTGFNHGSLRFWAEWNPEKQQFLPRKQKLGMGRIAASCCATDEYVYLIGGRHYGDTLTTGFFYSSIQRYTPQEDKWQYVGDMPYEAEKTVVECVGGTIYVGMGDYPKGIIQNYWYKIEE
;
A
#
# COMPACT_ATOMS: atom_id res chain seq x y z
N MET A 1 -45.42 -62.11 38.25
CA MET A 1 -44.80 -62.06 36.89
C MET A 1 -44.98 -60.65 36.34
N LEU A 2 -43.95 -59.82 36.53
CA LEU A 2 -43.93 -58.46 35.97
C LEU A 2 -43.07 -58.48 34.67
N LYS A 3 -43.66 -58.07 33.55
CA LYS A 3 -42.99 -57.90 32.31
C LYS A 3 -42.51 -56.44 32.26
N SER A 4 -41.17 -56.25 32.29
CA SER A 4 -40.48 -54.98 32.05
C SER A 4 -40.53 -54.62 30.56
N LYS A 5 -41.04 -53.42 30.22
CA LYS A 5 -41.00 -52.86 28.90
C LYS A 5 -39.77 -51.89 28.85
N TYR A 6 -38.78 -52.24 28.09
CA TYR A 6 -37.69 -51.33 27.78
C TYR A 6 -38.11 -50.38 26.64
N ILE A 7 -38.11 -49.06 26.93
CA ILE A 7 -38.35 -48.02 25.99
C ILE A 7 -36.95 -47.60 25.51
N TYR A 8 -36.62 -47.88 24.23
CA TYR A 8 -35.42 -47.36 23.60
C TYR A 8 -35.68 -45.96 23.11
N PHE A 9 -34.98 -44.98 23.71
CA PHE A 9 -34.94 -43.59 23.25
C PHE A 9 -33.88 -43.48 22.16
N PHE A 10 -34.31 -43.36 20.91
CA PHE A 10 -33.41 -43.12 19.77
C PHE A 10 -33.12 -41.63 19.71
N TRP A 11 -31.88 -41.22 20.08
CA TRP A 11 -31.36 -39.87 19.84
C TRP A 11 -30.95 -39.74 18.38
N LEU A 12 -31.75 -39.02 17.61
CA LEU A 12 -31.39 -38.64 16.24
C LEU A 12 -30.42 -37.47 16.31
N LEU A 13 -29.14 -37.75 16.17
CA LEU A 13 -28.08 -36.72 16.05
C LEU A 13 -28.15 -36.16 14.64
N VAL A 14 -28.83 -35.03 14.45
CA VAL A 14 -28.79 -34.27 13.18
C VAL A 14 -27.48 -33.54 13.11
N LEU A 15 -26.52 -34.10 12.41
CA LEU A 15 -25.31 -33.42 11.99
C LEU A 15 -25.67 -32.38 10.92
N PHE A 16 -25.77 -31.13 11.30
CA PHE A 16 -25.76 -30.04 10.36
C PHE A 16 -24.35 -29.97 9.75
N ILE A 17 -24.12 -30.69 8.65
CA ILE A 17 -22.97 -30.44 7.77
C ILE A 17 -23.33 -29.14 7.05
N SER A 18 -22.89 -28.02 7.61
CA SER A 18 -22.82 -26.76 6.90
C SER A 18 -21.76 -26.94 5.83
N CYS A 19 -22.14 -27.35 4.63
CA CYS A 19 -21.35 -27.16 3.44
C CYS A 19 -21.23 -25.62 3.24
N ARG A 20 -20.18 -25.02 3.77
CA ARG A 20 -19.74 -23.75 3.24
C ARG A 20 -19.31 -24.06 1.80
N HIS A 21 -20.14 -23.74 0.84
CA HIS A 21 -19.67 -23.54 -0.51
C HIS A 21 -18.71 -22.36 -0.42
N ASP A 22 -17.42 -22.64 -0.48
CA ASP A 22 -16.46 -21.60 -0.87
C ASP A 22 -16.94 -21.19 -2.26
N VAL A 23 -17.54 -20.01 -2.34
CA VAL A 23 -17.90 -19.43 -3.64
C VAL A 23 -16.56 -19.18 -4.31
N GLU A 24 -16.24 -20.00 -5.31
CA GLU A 24 -15.12 -19.70 -6.21
C GLU A 24 -15.49 -18.39 -6.91
N LEU A 25 -14.80 -17.33 -6.53
CA LEU A 25 -14.95 -16.05 -7.19
C LEU A 25 -14.48 -16.22 -8.64
N PRO A 26 -15.16 -15.58 -9.59
CA PRO A 26 -14.70 -15.58 -10.98
C PRO A 26 -13.26 -15.09 -11.02
N PRO A 27 -12.41 -15.67 -11.86
CA PRO A 27 -11.06 -15.18 -12.03
C PRO A 27 -11.12 -13.73 -12.52
N ILE A 28 -10.30 -12.88 -11.88
CA ILE A 28 -10.17 -11.49 -12.32
C ILE A 28 -9.70 -11.46 -13.78
N SER A 29 -10.22 -10.52 -14.54
CA SER A 29 -9.71 -10.20 -15.87
C SER A 29 -8.94 -8.88 -15.83
N LEU A 30 -7.90 -8.75 -16.66
CA LEU A 30 -7.15 -7.51 -16.82
C LEU A 30 -7.40 -6.96 -18.21
N GLN A 31 -7.82 -5.71 -18.27
CA GLN A 31 -7.94 -4.96 -19.51
C GLN A 31 -6.79 -3.97 -19.61
N GLU A 32 -6.11 -3.96 -20.76
CA GLU A 32 -5.09 -2.94 -21.06
C GLU A 32 -5.73 -1.56 -21.17
N CYS A 33 -5.03 -0.57 -20.63
CA CYS A 33 -5.35 0.85 -20.72
C CYS A 33 -4.17 1.59 -21.36
N GLU A 34 -4.40 2.88 -21.71
CA GLU A 34 -3.35 3.72 -22.30
C GLU A 34 -2.11 3.75 -21.38
N PRO A 35 -0.93 3.35 -21.86
CA PRO A 35 0.28 3.32 -21.06
C PRO A 35 0.78 4.72 -20.73
N LEU A 36 1.41 4.88 -19.54
CA LEU A 36 2.04 6.15 -19.18
C LEU A 36 3.13 6.51 -20.21
N PRO A 37 3.17 7.75 -20.74
CA PRO A 37 4.16 8.15 -21.73
C PRO A 37 5.62 7.97 -21.32
N ASN A 38 5.91 8.07 -20.01
CA ASN A 38 7.23 7.81 -19.43
C ASN A 38 7.12 6.77 -18.32
N ALA A 39 7.69 5.60 -18.54
CA ALA A 39 7.74 4.54 -17.54
C ALA A 39 8.39 5.00 -16.23
N VAL A 40 7.76 4.71 -15.11
CA VAL A 40 8.29 5.04 -13.77
C VAL A 40 8.20 3.84 -12.82
N ALA A 41 9.10 3.81 -11.85
CA ALA A 41 9.05 2.91 -10.71
C ALA A 41 9.26 3.68 -9.41
N ALA A 42 8.66 3.22 -8.32
CA ALA A 42 8.80 3.82 -7.00
C ALA A 42 8.37 5.32 -6.92
N GLY A 43 7.46 5.76 -7.77
CA GLY A 43 6.70 6.99 -7.57
C GLY A 43 5.67 6.81 -6.47
N CYS A 44 5.11 7.90 -5.97
CA CYS A 44 3.88 7.83 -5.18
C CYS A 44 2.66 8.11 -6.07
N SER A 45 1.54 7.54 -5.69
CA SER A 45 0.26 7.75 -6.36
C SER A 45 -0.83 8.11 -5.37
N TYR A 46 -1.91 8.65 -5.87
CA TYR A 46 -3.09 8.99 -5.11
C TYR A 46 -4.28 9.20 -6.05
N THR A 47 -5.47 9.17 -5.49
CA THR A 47 -6.71 9.39 -6.23
C THR A 47 -7.43 10.64 -5.74
N TYR A 48 -8.04 11.36 -6.65
CA TYR A 48 -8.95 12.46 -6.35
C TYR A 48 -9.95 12.62 -7.49
N ASN A 49 -11.22 12.80 -7.13
CA ASN A 49 -12.32 13.07 -8.07
C ASN A 49 -12.38 12.10 -9.27
N ASN A 50 -12.25 10.79 -8.98
CA ASN A 50 -12.23 9.71 -9.98
C ASN A 50 -11.07 9.75 -10.99
N GLU A 51 -9.99 10.43 -10.65
CA GLU A 51 -8.75 10.46 -11.41
C GLU A 51 -7.59 9.89 -10.58
N ILE A 52 -6.57 9.38 -11.27
CA ILE A 52 -5.37 8.82 -10.65
C ILE A 52 -4.20 9.73 -10.94
N TYR A 53 -3.43 10.03 -9.92
CA TYR A 53 -2.27 10.90 -10.02
C TYR A 53 -1.01 10.12 -9.66
N ILE A 54 0.09 10.43 -10.36
CA ILE A 54 1.41 9.85 -10.10
C ILE A 54 2.42 10.97 -10.01
N PHE A 55 3.21 10.96 -8.94
CA PHE A 55 4.27 11.92 -8.73
C PHE A 55 5.63 11.24 -8.49
N GLY A 56 6.67 11.76 -9.13
CA GLY A 56 8.04 11.32 -8.91
C GLY A 56 8.33 9.94 -9.50
N GLY A 57 9.31 9.27 -8.93
CA GLY A 57 9.73 7.94 -9.35
C GLY A 57 11.08 7.93 -10.06
N ARG A 58 11.51 6.74 -10.45
CA ARG A 58 12.72 6.47 -11.21
C ARG A 58 12.36 6.13 -12.65
N LEU A 59 12.99 6.82 -13.59
CA LEU A 59 12.84 6.61 -15.02
C LEU A 59 13.71 5.43 -15.49
N LEU A 60 13.48 5.00 -16.74
CA LEU A 60 14.23 3.90 -17.37
C LEU A 60 15.74 4.19 -17.46
N ASP A 61 16.14 5.44 -17.63
CA ASP A 61 17.55 5.85 -17.64
C ASP A 61 18.21 5.91 -16.23
N GLY A 62 17.46 5.52 -15.20
CA GLY A 62 17.90 5.50 -13.80
C GLY A 62 17.77 6.84 -13.07
N LYS A 63 17.41 7.92 -13.75
CA LYS A 63 17.23 9.23 -13.14
C LYS A 63 15.94 9.29 -12.33
N HIS A 64 15.98 10.04 -11.24
CA HIS A 64 14.78 10.39 -10.50
C HIS A 64 14.06 11.55 -11.21
N THR A 65 12.74 11.57 -11.08
CA THR A 65 11.91 12.60 -11.68
C THR A 65 11.05 13.32 -10.63
N ASN A 66 10.61 14.53 -10.94
CA ASN A 66 9.56 15.26 -10.22
C ASN A 66 8.36 15.51 -11.14
N GLN A 67 8.22 14.73 -12.19
CA GLN A 67 7.06 14.81 -13.06
C GLN A 67 5.80 14.43 -12.28
N HIS A 68 4.71 15.12 -12.64
CA HIS A 68 3.41 14.92 -12.08
C HIS A 68 2.44 14.62 -13.21
N TRP A 69 1.76 13.49 -13.14
CA TRP A 69 0.86 12.97 -14.17
C TRP A 69 -0.52 12.73 -13.59
N ARG A 70 -1.54 12.92 -14.42
CA ARG A 70 -2.92 12.60 -14.14
C ARG A 70 -3.46 11.65 -15.20
N TYR A 71 -4.07 10.57 -14.76
CA TYR A 71 -4.82 9.64 -15.60
C TYR A 71 -6.31 9.86 -15.38
N THR A 72 -7.04 9.98 -16.49
CA THR A 72 -8.51 10.13 -16.50
C THR A 72 -9.12 8.83 -17.02
N PRO A 73 -9.67 7.97 -16.14
CA PRO A 73 -10.22 6.67 -16.51
C PRO A 73 -11.30 6.70 -17.58
N GLN A 74 -12.15 7.73 -17.56
CA GLN A 74 -13.28 7.86 -18.50
C GLN A 74 -12.84 8.02 -19.96
N SER A 75 -11.72 8.68 -20.20
CA SER A 75 -11.17 8.92 -21.53
C SER A 75 -9.97 8.04 -21.86
N ASP A 76 -9.51 7.25 -20.91
CA ASP A 76 -8.30 6.44 -20.99
C ASP A 76 -7.09 7.27 -21.47
N THR A 77 -6.82 8.40 -20.79
CA THR A 77 -5.78 9.34 -21.22
C THR A 77 -4.92 9.84 -20.06
N TRP A 78 -3.63 10.08 -20.35
CA TRP A 78 -2.69 10.71 -19.46
C TRP A 78 -2.48 12.18 -19.78
N THR A 79 -2.50 13.02 -18.76
CA THR A 79 -2.17 14.44 -18.84
C THR A 79 -0.96 14.73 -17.95
N LYS A 80 0.07 15.33 -18.55
CA LYS A 80 1.20 15.85 -17.77
C LYS A 80 0.80 17.16 -17.14
N LEU A 81 0.94 17.23 -15.81
CA LEU A 81 0.70 18.44 -15.05
C LEU A 81 1.96 19.31 -14.98
N GLU A 82 1.84 20.53 -14.48
CA GLU A 82 3.00 21.37 -14.23
C GLU A 82 3.97 20.70 -13.25
N SER A 83 5.25 20.90 -13.47
CA SER A 83 6.29 20.31 -12.62
C SER A 83 6.17 20.84 -11.20
N ALA A 84 6.14 19.93 -10.24
CA ALA A 84 6.13 20.27 -8.84
C ALA A 84 7.45 20.99 -8.43
N PRO A 85 7.42 21.90 -7.45
CA PRO A 85 8.61 22.55 -6.93
C PRO A 85 9.51 21.61 -6.11
N LEU A 86 9.05 20.40 -5.87
CA LEU A 86 9.76 19.38 -5.12
C LEU A 86 10.96 18.84 -5.92
N LYS A 87 12.03 18.53 -5.20
CA LYS A 87 13.20 17.84 -5.79
C LYS A 87 12.77 16.47 -6.35
N ALA A 88 13.32 16.10 -7.50
CA ALA A 88 13.13 14.77 -8.11
C ALA A 88 13.44 13.65 -7.10
N ARG A 89 12.55 12.69 -6.92
CA ARG A 89 12.61 11.72 -5.82
C ARG A 89 11.92 10.40 -6.12
N VAL A 90 12.27 9.39 -5.35
CA VAL A 90 11.61 8.09 -5.30
C VAL A 90 11.20 7.74 -3.88
N SER A 91 10.27 6.78 -3.75
CA SER A 91 9.79 6.28 -2.45
C SER A 91 9.30 7.39 -1.51
N CYS A 92 8.72 8.43 -2.08
CA CYS A 92 7.93 9.42 -1.35
C CYS A 92 6.54 8.85 -1.02
N SER A 93 5.86 9.52 -0.13
CA SER A 93 4.51 9.16 0.27
C SER A 93 3.54 10.29 -0.07
N ALA A 94 2.30 9.92 -0.36
CA ALA A 94 1.22 10.86 -0.62
C ALA A 94 -0.02 10.50 0.19
N CYS A 95 -0.80 11.51 0.57
CA CYS A 95 -2.08 11.33 1.26
C CYS A 95 -3.02 12.48 0.87
N VAL A 96 -4.22 12.13 0.41
CA VAL A 96 -5.25 13.13 0.09
C VAL A 96 -6.10 13.39 1.32
N VAL A 97 -6.22 14.67 1.67
CA VAL A 97 -7.15 15.16 2.67
C VAL A 97 -7.93 16.32 2.05
N ASP A 98 -9.23 16.15 1.94
CA ASP A 98 -10.15 17.07 1.30
C ASP A 98 -9.71 17.39 -0.16
N GLU A 99 -9.53 18.64 -0.51
CA GLU A 99 -9.11 19.09 -1.85
C GLU A 99 -7.58 19.20 -2.01
N CYS A 100 -6.82 18.63 -1.08
CA CYS A 100 -5.37 18.74 -1.10
C CYS A 100 -4.70 17.37 -1.03
N VAL A 101 -3.65 17.21 -1.81
CA VAL A 101 -2.69 16.11 -1.59
C VAL A 101 -1.47 16.62 -0.81
N TYR A 102 -1.05 15.84 0.14
CA TYR A 102 0.15 16.05 0.95
C TYR A 102 1.20 15.06 0.49
N ILE A 103 2.36 15.57 0.03
CA ILE A 103 3.43 14.76 -0.56
C ILE A 103 4.75 15.11 0.12
N GLY A 104 5.56 14.13 0.43
CA GLY A 104 6.88 14.39 0.98
C GLY A 104 7.73 13.16 1.19
N LEU A 105 8.84 13.37 1.85
CA LEU A 105 9.84 12.36 2.20
C LEU A 105 10.46 11.70 0.95
N GLY A 106 10.94 10.47 1.11
CA GLY A 106 11.62 9.78 0.03
C GLY A 106 13.09 10.16 -0.07
N TYR A 107 13.71 9.84 -1.19
CA TYR A 107 15.12 10.16 -1.40
C TYR A 107 15.41 10.58 -2.85
N SER A 108 16.52 11.33 -3.00
CA SER A 108 17.04 11.78 -4.29
C SER A 108 18.53 11.46 -4.39
N GLY A 109 18.90 10.54 -5.27
CA GLY A 109 20.26 10.05 -5.41
C GLY A 109 20.45 8.66 -4.83
N TYR A 110 21.52 8.42 -4.08
CA TYR A 110 21.85 7.10 -3.57
C TYR A 110 21.22 6.84 -2.19
N ILE A 111 20.42 5.77 -2.05
CA ILE A 111 19.72 5.43 -0.79
C ILE A 111 20.67 5.22 0.41
N HIS A 112 21.95 4.88 0.15
CA HIS A 112 22.93 4.66 1.22
C HIS A 112 23.66 5.94 1.66
N ARG A 113 23.27 7.13 1.18
CA ARG A 113 23.83 8.42 1.61
C ARG A 113 22.77 9.21 2.37
N ASP A 114 23.10 9.66 3.59
CA ASP A 114 22.18 10.45 4.42
C ASP A 114 21.72 11.73 3.73
N SER A 115 22.60 12.38 2.97
CA SER A 115 22.27 13.57 2.19
C SER A 115 21.28 13.33 1.04
N SER A 116 20.95 12.08 0.76
CA SER A 116 19.96 11.72 -0.26
C SER A 116 18.54 11.71 0.29
N TYR A 117 18.37 11.51 1.59
CA TYR A 117 17.05 11.49 2.23
C TYR A 117 16.45 12.90 2.28
N LEU A 118 15.15 12.97 2.08
CA LEU A 118 14.41 14.23 2.02
C LEU A 118 13.39 14.28 3.16
N CYS A 119 13.35 15.43 3.83
CA CYS A 119 12.41 15.70 4.92
C CYS A 119 11.32 16.70 4.53
N ASP A 120 11.46 17.33 3.37
CA ASP A 120 10.51 18.34 2.91
C ASP A 120 9.12 17.75 2.72
N PHE A 121 8.13 18.54 3.12
CA PHE A 121 6.72 18.17 3.06
C PHE A 121 5.94 19.29 2.40
N TRP A 122 5.03 18.94 1.51
CA TRP A 122 4.35 19.86 0.63
C TRP A 122 2.86 19.53 0.53
N LYS A 123 2.09 20.57 0.31
CA LYS A 123 0.66 20.49 -0.03
C LYS A 123 0.43 21.02 -1.43
N TYR A 124 -0.32 20.28 -2.24
CA TYR A 124 -0.82 20.71 -3.54
C TYR A 124 -2.35 20.75 -3.48
N ASN A 125 -2.91 21.91 -3.78
CA ASN A 125 -4.35 22.08 -3.90
C ASN A 125 -4.79 21.59 -5.28
N LEU A 126 -5.68 20.59 -5.30
CA LEU A 126 -6.13 19.91 -6.52
C LEU A 126 -7.16 20.72 -7.33
N ILE A 127 -7.68 21.83 -6.76
CA ILE A 127 -8.60 22.76 -7.41
C ILE A 127 -7.85 23.98 -7.96
N THR A 128 -7.03 24.64 -7.10
CA THR A 128 -6.30 25.87 -7.51
C THR A 128 -4.99 25.59 -8.19
N HIS A 129 -4.51 24.35 -8.14
CA HIS A 129 -3.21 23.90 -8.68
C HIS A 129 -2.00 24.60 -8.04
N GLU A 130 -2.13 25.04 -6.79
CA GLU A 130 -1.07 25.74 -6.06
C GLU A 130 -0.30 24.79 -5.12
N TRP A 131 1.02 24.94 -5.14
CA TRP A 131 1.92 24.25 -4.20
C TRP A 131 2.24 25.13 -3.01
N LYS A 132 2.23 24.54 -1.81
CA LYS A 132 2.71 25.17 -0.57
C LYS A 132 3.66 24.26 0.15
N ARG A 133 4.85 24.78 0.51
CA ARG A 133 5.75 24.07 1.42
C ARG A 133 5.21 24.15 2.84
N LEU A 134 5.30 23.04 3.55
CA LEU A 134 4.86 22.85 4.93
C LEU A 134 6.06 22.60 5.84
N ALA A 135 5.81 22.40 7.14
CA ALA A 135 6.83 22.04 8.11
C ALA A 135 7.53 20.73 7.72
N ASP A 136 8.85 20.74 7.71
CA ASP A 136 9.66 19.59 7.40
C ASP A 136 9.44 18.47 8.44
N TYR A 137 9.49 17.23 7.98
CA TYR A 137 9.41 16.05 8.86
C TYR A 137 10.60 16.03 9.84
N PRO A 138 10.36 15.87 11.17
CA PRO A 138 11.36 16.18 12.18
C PRO A 138 12.42 15.11 12.41
N ALA A 139 12.18 13.88 11.97
CA ALA A 139 13.17 12.82 12.14
C ALA A 139 14.25 12.92 11.05
N ASN A 140 15.43 12.39 11.34
CA ASN A 140 16.44 12.15 10.32
C ASN A 140 15.79 11.35 9.21
N THR A 141 15.45 12.04 8.19
CA THR A 141 14.76 11.67 6.97
C THR A 141 14.54 10.19 6.76
N THR A 142 13.29 9.81 6.65
CA THR A 142 12.91 8.43 6.38
C THR A 142 12.39 8.29 4.95
N VAL A 143 12.55 7.10 4.41
CA VAL A 143 11.98 6.72 3.12
C VAL A 143 11.03 5.56 3.31
N LYS A 144 10.11 5.40 2.35
CA LYS A 144 9.23 4.23 2.34
C LYS A 144 8.31 4.18 3.58
N ASN A 145 7.80 5.33 3.95
CA ASN A 145 6.75 5.49 4.95
C ASN A 145 5.39 5.16 4.32
N CYS A 146 4.45 4.75 5.13
CA CYS A 146 3.05 4.67 4.76
C CYS A 146 2.31 5.87 5.37
N PHE A 147 1.70 6.71 4.53
CA PHE A 147 0.84 7.79 5.00
C PHE A 147 -0.59 7.29 5.15
N VAL A 148 -1.20 7.68 6.25
CA VAL A 148 -2.58 7.35 6.59
C VAL A 148 -3.32 8.61 6.98
N LYS A 149 -4.49 8.85 6.36
CA LYS A 149 -5.37 9.95 6.70
C LYS A 149 -6.00 9.72 8.07
N GLY A 150 -5.95 10.76 8.93
CA GLY A 150 -6.71 10.86 10.16
C GLY A 150 -7.70 12.02 10.13
N ASP A 151 -8.38 12.26 11.23
CA ASP A 151 -9.25 13.43 11.39
C ASP A 151 -8.38 14.68 11.68
N GLY A 152 -8.39 15.63 10.74
CA GLY A 152 -7.56 16.83 10.78
C GLY A 152 -6.04 16.57 10.81
N CYS A 153 -5.57 15.39 10.45
CA CYS A 153 -4.17 15.04 10.53
C CYS A 153 -3.76 13.95 9.50
N ILE A 154 -2.45 13.75 9.39
CA ILE A 154 -1.85 12.66 8.62
C ILE A 154 -0.88 11.90 9.53
N TYR A 155 -0.96 10.58 9.52
CA TYR A 155 0.00 9.71 10.20
C TYR A 155 1.05 9.24 9.20
N ALA A 156 2.34 9.42 9.52
CA ALA A 156 3.46 8.81 8.83
C ALA A 156 3.92 7.60 9.63
N LEU A 157 3.67 6.42 9.09
CA LEU A 157 3.94 5.14 9.75
C LEU A 157 5.21 4.52 9.18
N TYR A 158 6.03 3.92 10.06
CA TYR A 158 7.23 3.18 9.68
C TYR A 158 8.30 4.04 8.96
N GLY A 159 9.13 3.36 8.18
CA GLY A 159 10.15 3.97 7.34
C GLY A 159 11.53 3.40 7.57
N PHE A 160 12.51 3.94 6.85
CA PHE A 160 13.90 3.54 6.92
C PHE A 160 14.82 4.76 6.91
N ASN A 161 15.69 4.84 7.90
CA ASN A 161 16.73 5.86 8.04
C ASN A 161 18.07 5.22 8.41
N ARG A 162 18.46 4.18 7.70
CA ARG A 162 19.50 3.19 8.02
C ARG A 162 19.15 2.23 9.15
N GLN A 163 18.03 2.46 9.82
CA GLN A 163 17.45 1.55 10.79
C GLN A 163 16.01 1.27 10.40
N PHE A 164 15.58 0.05 10.60
CA PHE A 164 14.18 -0.29 10.47
C PHE A 164 13.42 0.33 11.64
N THR A 165 12.36 1.07 11.34
CA THR A 165 11.55 1.72 12.36
C THR A 165 10.13 1.15 12.39
N GLN A 166 9.40 1.43 13.44
CA GLN A 166 7.95 1.34 13.57
C GLN A 166 7.41 2.61 14.22
N ASP A 167 8.19 3.69 14.08
CA ASP A 167 7.81 5.00 14.58
C ASP A 167 6.55 5.49 13.87
N VAL A 168 5.77 6.26 14.59
CA VAL A 168 4.60 6.95 14.07
C VAL A 168 4.75 8.43 14.38
N TYR A 169 4.59 9.25 13.35
CA TYR A 169 4.50 10.69 13.49
C TYR A 169 3.13 11.15 13.03
N ARG A 170 2.55 12.09 13.77
CA ARG A 170 1.28 12.74 13.44
C ARG A 170 1.58 14.16 12.94
N TYR A 171 1.11 14.46 11.75
CA TYR A 171 1.08 15.82 11.23
C TYR A 171 -0.27 16.46 11.50
N ASP A 172 -0.29 17.54 12.27
CA ASP A 172 -1.45 18.37 12.54
C ASP A 172 -1.60 19.39 11.39
N ILE A 173 -2.69 19.27 10.62
CA ILE A 173 -2.87 20.07 9.40
C ILE A 173 -3.13 21.55 9.71
N GLU A 174 -3.84 21.83 10.79
CA GLU A 174 -4.15 23.21 11.19
C GLU A 174 -2.92 23.94 11.73
N LYS A 175 -2.11 23.21 12.55
CA LYS A 175 -0.93 23.81 13.19
C LYS A 175 0.31 23.79 12.29
N ASP A 176 0.30 23.08 11.17
CA ASP A 176 1.48 22.82 10.33
C ASP A 176 2.64 22.26 11.18
N GLN A 177 2.38 21.20 11.97
CA GLN A 177 3.33 20.66 12.94
C GLN A 177 3.32 19.14 12.94
N TRP A 178 4.53 18.56 13.11
CA TRP A 178 4.74 17.14 13.32
C TRP A 178 4.99 16.83 14.79
N ASP A 179 4.34 15.79 15.31
CA ASP A 179 4.57 15.26 16.66
C ASP A 179 4.87 13.77 16.58
N LYS A 180 5.92 13.33 17.29
CA LYS A 180 6.18 11.90 17.46
C LYS A 180 5.18 11.33 18.45
N MET A 181 4.54 10.21 18.08
CA MET A 181 3.60 9.52 18.95
C MET A 181 4.29 8.45 19.79
N ASP A 182 3.81 8.27 21.02
CA ASP A 182 4.15 7.10 21.83
C ASP A 182 3.19 5.96 21.49
N VAL A 183 3.71 4.94 20.80
CA VAL A 183 2.88 3.91 20.18
C VAL A 183 3.25 2.53 20.71
N TYR A 184 2.22 1.78 21.09
CA TYR A 184 2.40 0.37 21.43
C TYR A 184 2.38 -0.50 20.16
N ALA A 185 3.43 -1.29 19.99
CA ALA A 185 3.55 -2.31 18.95
C ALA A 185 3.96 -3.66 19.58
N PRO A 186 3.13 -4.69 19.48
CA PRO A 186 3.49 -6.00 19.99
C PRO A 186 4.61 -6.64 19.14
N ALA A 187 5.34 -7.61 19.73
CA ALA A 187 6.48 -8.26 19.06
C ALA A 187 6.14 -8.92 17.70
N SER A 188 4.88 -9.25 17.47
CA SER A 188 4.40 -9.79 16.19
C SER A 188 4.24 -8.75 15.08
N VAL A 189 4.39 -7.46 15.41
CA VAL A 189 4.40 -6.33 14.49
C VAL A 189 5.82 -5.76 14.50
N PRO A 190 6.71 -6.22 13.62
CA PRO A 190 8.13 -5.89 13.67
C PRO A 190 8.42 -4.48 13.14
N ARG A 191 9.59 -3.95 13.49
CA ARG A 191 10.18 -2.81 12.77
C ARG A 191 10.45 -3.21 11.32
N ALA A 192 10.22 -2.29 10.38
CA ALA A 192 10.35 -2.61 8.96
C ALA A 192 10.55 -1.37 8.08
N MET A 193 10.96 -1.60 6.85
CA MET A 193 10.84 -0.64 5.74
C MET A 193 9.96 -1.23 4.64
N ASP A 194 9.51 -0.41 3.69
CA ASP A 194 8.62 -0.80 2.59
C ASP A 194 7.32 -1.48 3.08
N VAL A 195 6.84 -1.04 4.22
CA VAL A 195 5.52 -1.44 4.70
C VAL A 195 4.47 -0.76 3.83
N VAL A 196 3.50 -1.52 3.39
CA VAL A 196 2.37 -0.98 2.62
C VAL A 196 1.11 -0.99 3.46
N GLY A 197 0.14 -0.16 3.08
CA GLY A 197 -1.12 -0.13 3.77
C GLY A 197 -2.20 0.58 2.97
N ALA A 198 -3.43 0.30 3.35
CA ALA A 198 -4.61 0.95 2.80
C ALA A 198 -5.69 1.07 3.86
N SER A 199 -6.58 2.04 3.66
CA SER A 199 -7.74 2.25 4.54
C SER A 199 -8.97 1.62 3.90
N CYS A 200 -9.64 0.77 4.65
CA CYS A 200 -10.87 0.09 4.25
C CYS A 200 -11.86 0.16 5.40
N GLN A 201 -13.08 0.63 5.13
CA GLN A 201 -14.16 0.73 6.13
C GLN A 201 -13.77 1.52 7.39
N GLY A 202 -13.05 2.63 7.21
CA GLY A 202 -12.59 3.46 8.34
C GLY A 202 -11.49 2.85 9.19
N ARG A 203 -10.95 1.68 8.79
CA ARG A 203 -9.85 0.98 9.44
C ARG A 203 -8.59 1.06 8.58
N HIS A 204 -7.43 1.13 9.22
CA HIS A 204 -6.15 1.29 8.52
C HIS A 204 -5.33 0.01 8.66
N PHE A 205 -5.14 -0.68 7.55
CA PHE A 205 -4.37 -1.93 7.51
C PHE A 205 -2.98 -1.69 6.96
N ILE A 206 -1.99 -2.32 7.57
CA ILE A 206 -0.59 -2.22 7.17
C ILE A 206 0.09 -3.57 7.29
N GLY A 207 1.12 -3.78 6.50
CA GLY A 207 1.92 -4.98 6.63
C GLY A 207 2.95 -5.18 5.56
N THR A 208 3.47 -6.40 5.49
CA THR A 208 4.59 -6.77 4.62
C THR A 208 5.87 -5.98 4.92
N GLY A 209 6.73 -5.77 3.92
CA GLY A 209 7.96 -5.02 4.09
C GLY A 209 9.19 -5.89 4.36
N PHE A 210 10.25 -5.26 4.84
CA PHE A 210 11.55 -5.88 4.98
C PHE A 210 12.22 -5.53 6.32
N ASN A 211 12.77 -6.58 6.97
CA ASN A 211 13.71 -6.48 8.08
C ASN A 211 14.56 -7.76 8.10
N HIS A 212 15.76 -7.71 7.50
CA HIS A 212 16.65 -8.86 7.28
C HIS A 212 16.01 -10.04 6.52
N GLY A 213 14.84 -9.87 5.94
CA GLY A 213 14.05 -10.81 5.16
C GLY A 213 12.69 -10.20 4.83
N SER A 214 12.00 -10.77 3.85
CA SER A 214 10.66 -10.32 3.47
C SER A 214 9.65 -10.72 4.53
N LEU A 215 8.89 -9.73 5.01
CA LEU A 215 7.94 -9.90 6.09
C LEU A 215 6.55 -10.30 5.57
N ARG A 216 5.82 -11.03 6.40
CA ARG A 216 4.45 -11.48 6.12
C ARG A 216 3.43 -11.04 7.19
N PHE A 217 3.81 -10.09 8.07
CA PHE A 217 2.88 -9.59 9.07
C PHE A 217 1.77 -8.77 8.43
N TRP A 218 0.64 -8.74 9.07
CA TRP A 218 -0.48 -7.88 8.77
C TRP A 218 -1.06 -7.36 10.08
N ALA A 219 -1.32 -6.07 10.15
CA ALA A 219 -1.80 -5.40 11.35
C ALA A 219 -2.75 -4.27 10.99
N GLU A 220 -3.53 -3.85 11.95
CA GLU A 220 -4.36 -2.66 11.90
C GLU A 220 -3.71 -1.57 12.75
N TRP A 221 -3.55 -0.38 12.20
CA TRP A 221 -3.22 0.82 12.95
C TRP A 221 -4.49 1.40 13.58
N ASN A 222 -4.51 1.52 14.89
CA ASN A 222 -5.59 2.16 15.64
C ASN A 222 -5.08 3.48 16.23
N PRO A 223 -5.43 4.64 15.62
CA PRO A 223 -4.93 5.94 16.07
C PRO A 223 -5.48 6.38 17.44
N GLU A 224 -6.71 6.01 17.77
CA GLU A 224 -7.34 6.38 19.04
C GLU A 224 -6.62 5.71 20.23
N LYS A 225 -6.25 4.45 20.07
CA LYS A 225 -5.52 3.68 21.10
C LYS A 225 -4.01 3.79 20.96
N GLN A 226 -3.51 4.48 19.93
CA GLN A 226 -2.08 4.61 19.61
C GLN A 226 -1.37 3.26 19.58
N GLN A 227 -1.95 2.28 18.90
CA GLN A 227 -1.40 0.92 18.89
C GLN A 227 -1.61 0.20 17.56
N PHE A 228 -0.70 -0.75 17.31
CA PHE A 228 -0.85 -1.72 16.23
C PHE A 228 -1.53 -2.98 16.75
N LEU A 229 -2.58 -3.40 16.06
CA LEU A 229 -3.37 -4.59 16.35
C LEU A 229 -3.01 -5.69 15.34
N PRO A 230 -2.22 -6.71 15.72
CA PRO A 230 -1.85 -7.77 14.79
C PRO A 230 -3.09 -8.55 14.33
N ARG A 231 -3.13 -8.85 13.05
CA ARG A 231 -4.18 -9.70 12.47
C ARG A 231 -3.74 -11.16 12.57
N LYS A 232 -4.71 -12.07 12.71
CA LYS A 232 -4.43 -13.51 12.88
C LYS A 232 -3.90 -14.11 11.58
N GLN A 233 -4.53 -13.73 10.45
CA GLN A 233 -4.11 -14.21 9.14
C GLN A 233 -2.87 -13.45 8.66
N LYS A 234 -1.87 -14.22 8.28
CA LYS A 234 -0.64 -13.71 7.67
C LYS A 234 -0.61 -14.12 6.22
N LEU A 235 0.11 -13.36 5.43
CA LEU A 235 0.42 -13.75 4.06
C LEU A 235 1.16 -15.10 4.04
N GLY A 236 0.91 -15.89 3.01
CA GLY A 236 1.60 -17.18 2.84
C GLY A 236 3.11 -17.02 2.76
N MET A 237 3.58 -16.05 1.98
CA MET A 237 4.99 -15.67 1.85
C MET A 237 5.18 -14.17 2.03
N GLY A 238 6.32 -13.81 2.63
CA GLY A 238 6.68 -12.41 2.83
C GLY A 238 7.05 -11.71 1.53
N ARG A 239 6.80 -10.41 1.47
CA ARG A 239 7.16 -9.57 0.33
C ARG A 239 7.57 -8.16 0.75
N ILE A 240 8.41 -7.57 -0.05
CA ILE A 240 8.85 -6.17 0.03
C ILE A 240 8.38 -5.43 -1.22
N ALA A 241 8.22 -4.14 -1.12
CA ALA A 241 7.92 -3.26 -2.25
C ALA A 241 6.71 -3.71 -3.09
N ALA A 242 5.76 -4.36 -2.45
CA ALA A 242 4.42 -4.56 -2.99
C ALA A 242 3.68 -3.23 -3.05
N SER A 243 2.54 -3.22 -3.70
CA SER A 243 1.64 -2.07 -3.72
C SER A 243 0.28 -2.47 -3.16
N CYS A 244 -0.43 -1.51 -2.60
CA CYS A 244 -1.65 -1.78 -1.87
C CYS A 244 -2.68 -0.68 -2.16
N CYS A 245 -3.92 -1.08 -2.42
CA CYS A 245 -5.08 -0.20 -2.47
C CYS A 245 -6.27 -0.84 -1.75
N ALA A 246 -7.37 -0.12 -1.64
CA ALA A 246 -8.60 -0.65 -1.08
C ALA A 246 -9.81 -0.23 -1.91
N THR A 247 -10.79 -1.13 -1.98
CA THR A 247 -12.19 -0.83 -2.31
C THR A 247 -12.97 -0.56 -1.03
N ASP A 248 -14.27 -0.40 -1.14
CA ASP A 248 -15.13 -0.24 0.04
C ASP A 248 -15.17 -1.50 0.93
N GLU A 249 -14.89 -2.67 0.36
CA GLU A 249 -15.02 -3.96 1.06
C GLU A 249 -13.68 -4.66 1.33
N TYR A 250 -12.69 -4.46 0.48
CA TYR A 250 -11.47 -5.25 0.44
C TYR A 250 -10.20 -4.42 0.40
N VAL A 251 -9.11 -5.01 0.89
CA VAL A 251 -7.76 -4.49 0.67
C VAL A 251 -7.02 -5.42 -0.30
N TYR A 252 -6.40 -4.83 -1.32
CA TYR A 252 -5.63 -5.57 -2.33
C TYR A 252 -4.15 -5.33 -2.14
N LEU A 253 -3.39 -6.42 -2.22
CA LEU A 253 -1.94 -6.43 -2.18
C LEU A 253 -1.42 -7.05 -3.48
N ILE A 254 -0.67 -6.29 -4.25
CA ILE A 254 -0.32 -6.64 -5.62
C ILE A 254 1.20 -6.59 -5.81
N GLY A 255 1.75 -7.60 -6.49
CA GLY A 255 3.16 -7.65 -6.85
C GLY A 255 4.11 -7.70 -5.67
N GLY A 256 5.26 -7.04 -5.83
CA GLY A 256 6.34 -7.02 -4.85
C GLY A 256 7.41 -8.05 -5.13
N ARG A 257 8.34 -8.21 -4.18
CA ARG A 257 9.46 -9.13 -4.30
C ARG A 257 9.71 -9.90 -3.02
N HIS A 258 10.08 -11.16 -3.15
CA HIS A 258 10.59 -11.95 -2.04
C HIS A 258 12.11 -11.86 -1.98
N TYR A 259 12.64 -11.56 -0.81
CA TYR A 259 14.04 -11.77 -0.46
C TYR A 259 14.10 -12.81 0.64
N GLY A 260 14.92 -13.84 0.45
CA GLY A 260 15.28 -14.75 1.51
C GLY A 260 16.09 -14.06 2.60
N ASP A 261 16.27 -14.72 3.71
CA ASP A 261 17.09 -14.31 4.84
C ASP A 261 18.60 -14.39 4.56
N THR A 262 19.00 -15.09 3.51
CA THR A 262 20.40 -15.21 3.05
C THR A 262 20.49 -15.02 1.55
N LEU A 263 21.32 -14.07 1.10
CA LEU A 263 21.97 -13.90 -0.22
C LEU A 263 21.28 -14.44 -1.50
N THR A 264 20.12 -15.05 -1.42
CA THR A 264 19.36 -15.46 -2.59
C THR A 264 18.77 -14.21 -3.25
N THR A 265 19.01 -14.11 -4.52
CA THR A 265 18.36 -13.16 -5.41
C THR A 265 16.86 -13.37 -5.42
N GLY A 266 16.08 -13.21 -4.45
CA GLY A 266 14.66 -13.46 -4.38
C GLY A 266 13.92 -13.48 -5.74
N PHE A 267 12.65 -13.65 -5.72
CA PHE A 267 11.81 -13.64 -6.93
C PHE A 267 10.76 -12.53 -6.83
N PHE A 268 10.26 -12.10 -7.98
CA PHE A 268 9.19 -11.12 -8.08
C PHE A 268 7.84 -11.83 -8.05
N TYR A 269 6.81 -11.10 -7.63
CA TYR A 269 5.43 -11.57 -7.64
C TYR A 269 4.63 -10.94 -8.77
N SER A 270 3.80 -11.74 -9.42
CA SER A 270 2.67 -11.29 -10.24
C SER A 270 1.37 -11.26 -9.44
N SER A 271 1.32 -11.98 -8.33
CA SER A 271 0.08 -12.31 -7.63
C SER A 271 -0.67 -11.09 -7.07
N ILE A 272 -1.99 -11.17 -7.19
CA ILE A 272 -2.98 -10.27 -6.62
C ILE A 272 -3.62 -11.01 -5.44
N GLN A 273 -3.46 -10.47 -4.24
CA GLN A 273 -4.02 -10.98 -3.01
C GLN A 273 -5.10 -10.03 -2.51
N ARG A 274 -6.23 -10.55 -2.07
CA ARG A 274 -7.33 -9.80 -1.50
C ARG A 274 -7.51 -10.15 -0.02
N TYR A 275 -7.62 -9.14 0.82
CA TYR A 275 -7.89 -9.26 2.24
C TYR A 275 -9.32 -8.79 2.55
N THR A 276 -10.08 -9.63 3.24
CA THR A 276 -11.42 -9.33 3.74
C THR A 276 -11.33 -8.95 5.22
N PRO A 277 -11.47 -7.66 5.59
CA PRO A 277 -11.30 -7.19 6.96
C PRO A 277 -12.24 -7.82 7.99
N GLN A 278 -13.49 -8.12 7.61
CA GLN A 278 -14.50 -8.70 8.50
C GLN A 278 -14.19 -10.15 8.85
N GLU A 279 -13.62 -10.90 7.89
CA GLU A 279 -13.29 -12.31 8.06
C GLU A 279 -11.87 -12.53 8.56
N ASP A 280 -11.03 -11.45 8.53
CA ASP A 280 -9.58 -11.55 8.75
C ASP A 280 -8.95 -12.60 7.83
N LYS A 281 -9.28 -12.56 6.54
CA LYS A 281 -8.91 -13.62 5.58
C LYS A 281 -8.22 -13.05 4.34
N TRP A 282 -7.11 -13.68 3.94
CA TRP A 282 -6.45 -13.46 2.67
C TRP A 282 -6.89 -14.49 1.64
N GLN A 283 -7.10 -14.06 0.40
CA GLN A 283 -7.40 -14.92 -0.75
C GLN A 283 -6.52 -14.50 -1.93
N TYR A 284 -5.99 -15.48 -2.63
CA TYR A 284 -5.43 -15.27 -3.95
C TYR A 284 -6.58 -15.11 -4.96
N VAL A 285 -6.54 -14.07 -5.79
CA VAL A 285 -7.60 -13.77 -6.75
C VAL A 285 -7.13 -13.76 -8.20
N GLY A 286 -5.83 -13.76 -8.43
CA GLY A 286 -5.26 -13.84 -9.78
C GLY A 286 -3.84 -13.29 -9.87
N ASP A 287 -3.35 -13.11 -11.08
CA ASP A 287 -2.02 -12.59 -11.38
C ASP A 287 -2.08 -11.42 -12.35
N MET A 288 -1.15 -10.48 -12.19
CA MET A 288 -0.79 -9.57 -13.28
C MET A 288 -0.14 -10.37 -14.43
N PRO A 289 -0.17 -9.87 -15.66
CA PRO A 289 0.50 -10.55 -16.79
C PRO A 289 2.04 -10.49 -16.71
N TYR A 290 2.58 -9.94 -15.65
CA TYR A 290 4.00 -9.75 -15.40
C TYR A 290 4.32 -9.74 -13.92
N GLU A 291 5.58 -10.03 -13.59
CA GLU A 291 6.12 -9.92 -12.24
C GLU A 291 6.75 -8.54 -12.05
N ALA A 292 6.41 -7.83 -10.97
CA ALA A 292 6.97 -6.50 -10.69
C ALA A 292 6.93 -6.13 -9.21
N GLU A 293 7.85 -5.25 -8.80
CA GLU A 293 7.82 -4.53 -7.53
C GLU A 293 7.67 -3.03 -7.76
N LYS A 294 7.26 -2.27 -6.73
CA LYS A 294 7.11 -0.80 -6.79
C LYS A 294 6.17 -0.33 -7.91
N THR A 295 5.16 -1.12 -8.16
CA THR A 295 4.09 -0.79 -9.10
C THR A 295 3.25 0.37 -8.57
N VAL A 296 2.53 1.04 -9.45
CA VAL A 296 1.43 1.93 -9.08
C VAL A 296 0.16 1.09 -8.99
N VAL A 297 -0.57 1.24 -7.90
CA VAL A 297 -1.86 0.55 -7.69
C VAL A 297 -2.82 1.52 -7.03
N GLU A 298 -3.94 1.79 -7.68
CA GLU A 298 -4.97 2.70 -7.18
C GLU A 298 -6.37 2.13 -7.44
N CYS A 299 -7.32 2.54 -6.61
CA CYS A 299 -8.73 2.18 -6.77
C CYS A 299 -9.57 3.43 -7.05
N VAL A 300 -10.33 3.42 -8.12
CA VAL A 300 -11.23 4.50 -8.52
C VAL A 300 -12.60 3.92 -8.84
N GLY A 301 -13.63 4.37 -8.12
CA GLY A 301 -15.00 3.92 -8.35
C GLY A 301 -15.19 2.41 -8.22
N GLY A 302 -14.41 1.75 -7.34
CA GLY A 302 -14.41 0.29 -7.17
C GLY A 302 -13.54 -0.47 -8.16
N THR A 303 -13.05 0.18 -9.22
CA THR A 303 -12.13 -0.42 -10.20
C THR A 303 -10.69 -0.23 -9.78
N ILE A 304 -9.90 -1.28 -9.81
CA ILE A 304 -8.47 -1.25 -9.47
C ILE A 304 -7.67 -1.05 -10.75
N TYR A 305 -6.72 -0.13 -10.68
CA TYR A 305 -5.74 0.14 -11.73
C TYR A 305 -4.35 -0.25 -11.24
N VAL A 306 -3.58 -0.92 -12.09
CA VAL A 306 -2.23 -1.39 -11.76
C VAL A 306 -1.30 -1.28 -12.95
N GLY A 307 -0.06 -0.88 -12.70
CA GLY A 307 0.93 -0.84 -13.76
C GLY A 307 2.29 -0.35 -13.32
N MET A 308 3.16 -0.15 -14.31
CA MET A 308 4.52 0.37 -14.10
C MET A 308 5.35 -0.50 -13.14
N GLY A 309 6.40 0.06 -12.55
CA GLY A 309 7.22 -0.62 -11.55
C GLY A 309 8.55 -1.17 -12.09
N ASP A 310 9.30 -1.80 -11.17
CA ASP A 310 10.55 -2.50 -11.46
C ASP A 310 10.26 -3.97 -11.79
N TYR A 311 10.67 -4.38 -12.97
CA TYR A 311 10.61 -5.75 -13.44
C TYR A 311 11.92 -6.49 -13.17
N PRO A 312 11.95 -7.82 -13.29
CA PRO A 312 13.20 -8.56 -13.25
C PRO A 312 14.26 -7.96 -14.17
N LYS A 313 15.53 -7.96 -13.72
CA LYS A 313 16.68 -7.36 -14.42
C LYS A 313 16.69 -5.82 -14.48
N GLY A 314 15.91 -5.14 -13.63
CA GLY A 314 15.91 -3.68 -13.53
C GLY A 314 15.22 -2.96 -14.70
N ILE A 315 14.41 -3.66 -15.45
CA ILE A 315 13.61 -3.08 -16.52
C ILE A 315 12.43 -2.34 -15.88
N ILE A 316 12.10 -1.14 -16.38
CA ILE A 316 10.92 -0.39 -16.00
C ILE A 316 10.00 -0.36 -17.22
N GLN A 317 8.74 -0.71 -16.99
CA GLN A 317 7.71 -0.70 -18.02
C GLN A 317 6.67 0.37 -17.72
N ASN A 318 5.91 0.73 -18.75
CA ASN A 318 4.84 1.73 -18.66
C ASN A 318 3.45 1.11 -18.81
N TYR A 319 3.33 -0.20 -18.74
CA TYR A 319 2.04 -0.90 -18.83
C TYR A 319 1.07 -0.37 -17.80
N TRP A 320 -0.20 -0.31 -18.20
CA TRP A 320 -1.29 0.13 -17.36
C TRP A 320 -2.51 -0.74 -17.60
N TYR A 321 -3.09 -1.29 -16.58
CA TYR A 321 -4.20 -2.21 -16.64
C TYR A 321 -5.28 -1.80 -15.65
N LYS A 322 -6.52 -2.07 -15.98
CA LYS A 322 -7.60 -2.14 -14.99
C LYS A 322 -7.97 -3.59 -14.71
N ILE A 323 -8.33 -3.85 -13.46
CA ILE A 323 -8.80 -5.15 -12.98
C ILE A 323 -10.31 -5.11 -12.98
N GLU A 324 -10.92 -6.09 -13.65
CA GLU A 324 -12.36 -6.35 -13.65
C GLU A 324 -12.63 -7.63 -12.84
N GLU A 325 -13.49 -7.53 -11.84
CA GLU A 325 -13.97 -8.65 -11.01
C GLU A 325 -15.29 -9.22 -11.54
#